data_7af4aa8754b86f4960a64c193ef40534
#
_entry.id   7af4aa8754b86f4960a64c193ef40534
#
_cell.length_a   1.000
_cell.length_b   1.000
_cell.length_c   1.000
_cell.angle_alpha   90.00
_cell.angle_beta   90.00
_cell.angle_gamma   90.00
#
_symmetry.space_group_name_H-M   'P 1'
#
loop_
_entity.id
_entity.type
_entity.pdbx_description
1 polymer ?
#
loop_
_entity_poly.entity_id
_entity_poly.type
_entity_poly.pdbx_seq_one_letter_code
_entity_poly.pdbx_strand_id
1 'polypeptide(L)'
;MRKNIAVGASKGGTGKTTTTWNLGFGLALAGAKILLVDCDPQDNLRFLAGIDSASSTLASVVNGGTFRPLELRENISLLPSGGRRLANVASSADSLRGVTTPLRRALASEENGFDFVLFDCPPELGRLTSAALSLADFLLIPCISTWLGLRSIEQMMEFIDAHSPGTRIAGDSAGVVMTFYTTRRSGPESVRQQAKKLFPGRVLRTKIRERTELDYSQEAHKSVFEFAPSSDAAEDYAALAREVIRRTGN
;
A
#
# COMPACT_ATOMS: atom_id res chain seq x y z
N MET A 1 19.32 0.37 -2.44
CA MET A 1 18.58 -0.44 -3.48
C MET A 1 17.09 -0.18 -3.30
N ARG A 2 16.36 0.15 -4.39
CA ARG A 2 14.91 0.42 -4.34
C ARG A 2 14.14 -0.76 -3.72
N LYS A 3 13.17 -0.44 -2.87
CA LYS A 3 12.25 -1.40 -2.24
C LYS A 3 10.83 -1.20 -2.75
N ASN A 4 10.23 -2.26 -3.18
CA ASN A 4 8.86 -2.30 -3.65
C ASN A 4 7.97 -2.89 -2.54
N ILE A 5 6.95 -2.15 -2.12
CA ILE A 5 6.05 -2.54 -1.04
C ILE A 5 4.63 -2.63 -1.59
N ALA A 6 3.99 -3.79 -1.49
CA ALA A 6 2.56 -3.90 -1.71
C ALA A 6 1.80 -3.63 -0.41
N VAL A 7 0.79 -2.77 -0.45
CA VAL A 7 -0.14 -2.56 0.66
C VAL A 7 -1.45 -3.23 0.29
N GLY A 8 -1.71 -4.39 0.86
CA GLY A 8 -2.79 -5.28 0.43
C GLY A 8 -3.56 -5.92 1.58
N ALA A 9 -4.85 -6.12 1.41
CA ALA A 9 -5.71 -6.88 2.30
C ALA A 9 -6.93 -7.39 1.54
N SER A 10 -7.42 -8.58 1.86
CA SER A 10 -8.57 -9.23 1.20
C SER A 10 -9.91 -8.56 1.49
N LYS A 11 -9.96 -7.54 2.35
CA LYS A 11 -11.19 -6.87 2.77
C LYS A 11 -11.14 -5.38 2.44
N GLY A 12 -12.29 -4.80 2.04
CA GLY A 12 -12.47 -3.35 1.92
C GLY A 12 -12.48 -2.66 3.28
N GLY A 13 -12.13 -1.37 3.32
CA GLY A 13 -12.20 -0.54 4.53
C GLY A 13 -11.14 -0.86 5.60
N THR A 14 -10.09 -1.61 5.28
CA THR A 14 -9.00 -1.90 6.23
C THR A 14 -7.98 -0.77 6.38
N GLY A 15 -8.13 0.32 5.60
CA GLY A 15 -7.20 1.44 5.59
C GLY A 15 -6.00 1.26 4.65
N LYS A 16 -6.09 0.43 3.59
CA LYS A 16 -5.02 0.25 2.59
C LYS A 16 -4.56 1.57 2.01
N THR A 17 -5.46 2.28 1.32
CA THR A 17 -5.15 3.56 0.67
C THR A 17 -4.68 4.62 1.66
N THR A 18 -5.33 4.74 2.81
CA THR A 18 -4.91 5.64 3.90
C THR A 18 -3.50 5.30 4.39
N THR A 19 -3.18 3.99 4.49
CA THR A 19 -1.85 3.53 4.89
C THR A 19 -0.83 3.78 3.79
N THR A 20 -1.14 3.48 2.53
CA THR A 20 -0.25 3.75 1.39
C THR A 20 0.11 5.23 1.32
N TRP A 21 -0.91 6.10 1.42
CA TRP A 21 -0.76 7.55 1.40
C TRP A 21 0.14 8.04 2.53
N ASN A 22 -0.25 7.82 3.76
CA ASN A 22 0.47 8.37 4.91
C ASN A 22 1.83 7.69 5.15
N LEU A 23 1.99 6.40 4.84
CA LEU A 23 3.30 5.74 4.85
C LEU A 23 4.25 6.37 3.83
N GLY A 24 3.76 6.65 2.61
CA GLY A 24 4.55 7.33 1.58
C GLY A 24 5.08 8.69 2.07
N PHE A 25 4.22 9.49 2.67
CA PHE A 25 4.63 10.78 3.26
C PHE A 25 5.60 10.60 4.44
N GLY A 26 5.36 9.61 5.32
CA GLY A 26 6.27 9.31 6.44
C GLY A 26 7.66 8.86 5.98
N LEU A 27 7.76 8.09 4.89
CA LEU A 27 9.02 7.70 4.28
C LEU A 27 9.73 8.90 3.60
N ALA A 28 8.97 9.77 2.92
CA ALA A 28 9.50 10.98 2.31
C ALA A 28 10.07 11.96 3.35
N LEU A 29 9.39 12.13 4.49
CA LEU A 29 9.91 12.90 5.63
C LEU A 29 11.19 12.30 6.22
N ALA A 30 11.42 11.01 6.05
CA ALA A 30 12.69 10.36 6.40
C ALA A 30 13.78 10.53 5.31
N GLY A 31 13.53 11.31 4.25
CA GLY A 31 14.47 11.65 3.19
C GLY A 31 14.43 10.72 1.97
N ALA A 32 13.52 9.76 1.91
CA ALA A 32 13.42 8.82 0.80
C ALA A 32 12.57 9.41 -0.36
N LYS A 33 12.93 9.04 -1.62
CA LYS A 33 12.12 9.34 -2.81
C LYS A 33 11.08 8.25 -3.03
N ILE A 34 9.82 8.64 -3.13
CA ILE A 34 8.66 7.76 -3.10
C ILE A 34 7.88 7.82 -4.41
N LEU A 35 7.52 6.64 -4.92
CA LEU A 35 6.48 6.50 -5.93
C LEU A 35 5.29 5.75 -5.31
N LEU A 36 4.12 6.39 -5.32
CA LEU A 36 2.85 5.75 -5.05
C LEU A 36 2.26 5.25 -6.37
N VAL A 37 1.84 3.99 -6.42
CA VAL A 37 1.20 3.37 -7.60
C VAL A 37 -0.18 2.90 -7.19
N ASP A 38 -1.21 3.51 -7.75
CA ASP A 38 -2.59 3.11 -7.50
C ASP A 38 -2.96 1.91 -8.39
N CYS A 39 -3.13 0.75 -7.77
CA CYS A 39 -3.56 -0.49 -8.45
C CYS A 39 -5.06 -0.74 -8.27
N ASP A 40 -5.80 0.14 -7.58
CA ASP A 40 -7.24 0.01 -7.40
C ASP A 40 -8.01 0.78 -8.49
N PRO A 41 -8.89 0.14 -9.27
CA PRO A 41 -9.76 0.82 -10.22
C PRO A 41 -10.68 1.90 -9.62
N GLN A 42 -10.81 1.99 -8.30
CA GLN A 42 -11.51 3.10 -7.63
C GLN A 42 -10.71 4.42 -7.68
N ASP A 43 -9.40 4.37 -7.96
CA ASP A 43 -8.51 5.54 -8.15
C ASP A 43 -8.47 6.47 -6.92
N ASN A 44 -8.47 5.88 -5.73
CA ASN A 44 -8.59 6.61 -4.47
C ASN A 44 -7.35 7.44 -4.13
N LEU A 45 -6.14 7.01 -4.53
CA LEU A 45 -4.93 7.83 -4.31
C LEU A 45 -4.97 9.13 -5.12
N ARG A 46 -5.56 9.11 -6.33
CA ARG A 46 -5.77 10.32 -7.13
C ARG A 46 -6.74 11.28 -6.43
N PHE A 47 -7.82 10.74 -5.85
CA PHE A 47 -8.76 11.54 -5.04
C PHE A 47 -8.06 12.16 -3.82
N LEU A 48 -7.28 11.38 -3.06
CA LEU A 48 -6.52 11.89 -1.91
C LEU A 48 -5.51 12.98 -2.29
N ALA A 49 -4.99 12.91 -3.51
CA ALA A 49 -4.07 13.93 -4.03
C ALA A 49 -4.77 15.23 -4.49
N GLY A 50 -6.11 15.25 -4.56
CA GLY A 50 -6.89 16.39 -5.07
C GLY A 50 -6.69 16.62 -6.57
N ILE A 51 -6.48 15.54 -7.35
CA ILE A 51 -6.16 15.62 -8.79
C ILE A 51 -7.38 15.20 -9.62
N ASP A 52 -7.82 16.08 -10.50
CA ASP A 52 -8.97 15.81 -11.39
C ASP A 52 -8.61 14.87 -12.55
N SER A 53 -7.41 15.01 -13.11
CA SER A 53 -6.98 14.21 -14.26
C SER A 53 -5.46 13.99 -14.26
N ALA A 54 -5.02 12.92 -14.93
CA ALA A 54 -3.62 12.61 -15.12
C ALA A 54 -3.36 12.17 -16.57
N SER A 55 -2.28 12.67 -17.15
CA SER A 55 -1.85 12.31 -18.52
C SER A 55 -1.22 10.91 -18.58
N SER A 56 -0.63 10.44 -17.50
CA SER A 56 -0.07 9.10 -17.36
C SER A 56 -0.72 8.39 -16.17
N THR A 57 -1.21 7.18 -16.42
CA THR A 57 -1.89 6.32 -15.43
C THR A 57 -1.36 4.91 -15.54
N LEU A 58 -1.57 4.08 -14.51
CA LEU A 58 -1.21 2.66 -14.57
C LEU A 58 -1.87 1.96 -15.77
N ALA A 59 -3.15 2.26 -16.02
CA ALA A 59 -3.87 1.73 -17.19
C ALA A 59 -3.18 2.09 -18.51
N SER A 60 -2.71 3.34 -18.67
CA SER A 60 -1.99 3.76 -19.87
C SER A 60 -0.63 3.07 -20.01
N VAL A 61 0.10 2.95 -18.93
CA VAL A 61 1.43 2.28 -18.91
C VAL A 61 1.30 0.80 -19.27
N VAL A 62 0.30 0.10 -18.72
CA VAL A 62 0.05 -1.31 -19.06
C VAL A 62 -0.30 -1.49 -20.54
N ASN A 63 -0.96 -0.50 -21.17
CA ASN A 63 -1.25 -0.48 -22.59
C ASN A 63 -0.11 0.08 -23.48
N GLY A 64 1.11 0.18 -22.96
CA GLY A 64 2.28 0.64 -23.71
C GLY A 64 2.45 2.16 -23.79
N GLY A 65 1.68 2.92 -23.03
CA GLY A 65 1.83 4.37 -22.90
C GLY A 65 3.06 4.77 -22.08
N THR A 66 3.34 6.07 -22.10
CA THR A 66 4.52 6.63 -21.44
C THR A 66 4.36 6.61 -19.92
N PHE A 67 5.40 6.17 -19.21
CA PHE A 67 5.50 6.27 -17.76
C PHE A 67 5.96 7.67 -17.37
N ARG A 68 5.04 8.46 -16.80
CA ARG A 68 5.30 9.83 -16.31
C ARG A 68 4.49 10.04 -15.02
N PRO A 69 4.98 9.58 -13.87
CA PRO A 69 4.33 9.84 -12.58
C PRO A 69 4.19 11.35 -12.33
N LEU A 70 3.12 11.71 -11.65
CA LEU A 70 2.87 13.09 -11.23
C LEU A 70 3.67 13.38 -9.97
N GLU A 71 4.46 14.43 -9.97
CA GLU A 71 5.06 14.96 -8.75
C GLU A 71 3.98 15.64 -7.90
N LEU A 72 3.75 15.12 -6.69
CA LEU A 72 2.75 15.64 -5.76
C LEU A 72 3.37 16.65 -4.79
N ARG A 73 4.50 16.29 -4.23
CA ARG A 73 5.30 17.02 -3.27
C ARG A 73 6.77 16.68 -3.49
N GLU A 74 7.64 17.43 -2.85
CA GLU A 74 9.05 17.07 -2.81
C GLU A 74 9.22 15.60 -2.37
N ASN A 75 9.96 14.83 -3.16
CA ASN A 75 10.21 13.40 -2.95
C ASN A 75 8.98 12.47 -3.02
N ILE A 76 7.81 12.94 -3.47
CA ILE A 76 6.62 12.09 -3.59
C ILE A 76 6.01 12.25 -4.98
N SER A 77 5.93 11.13 -5.70
CA SER A 77 5.24 11.04 -6.99
C SER A 77 4.10 10.02 -6.93
N LEU A 78 3.12 10.19 -7.79
CA LEU A 78 1.94 9.33 -7.94
C LEU A 78 1.79 8.87 -9.38
N LEU A 79 1.59 7.57 -9.58
CA LEU A 79 1.02 6.99 -10.79
C LEU A 79 -0.44 6.57 -10.48
N PRO A 80 -1.44 7.36 -10.88
CA PRO A 80 -2.85 7.03 -10.67
C PRO A 80 -3.26 5.77 -11.41
N SER A 81 -4.34 5.12 -11.00
CA SER A 81 -4.80 3.88 -11.61
C SER A 81 -5.35 4.10 -13.04
N GLY A 82 -6.05 5.18 -13.27
CA GLY A 82 -6.81 5.46 -14.49
C GLY A 82 -8.23 4.89 -14.46
N GLY A 83 -8.70 4.51 -13.27
CA GLY A 83 -10.09 4.15 -13.01
C GLY A 83 -10.53 2.88 -13.75
N ARG A 84 -11.73 2.92 -14.33
CA ARG A 84 -12.31 1.80 -15.10
C ARG A 84 -11.42 1.30 -16.23
N ARG A 85 -10.56 2.14 -16.79
CA ARG A 85 -9.62 1.72 -17.85
C ARG A 85 -8.66 0.65 -17.33
N LEU A 86 -8.21 0.76 -16.06
CA LEU A 86 -7.34 -0.24 -15.46
C LEU A 86 -8.07 -1.59 -15.31
N ALA A 87 -9.32 -1.60 -14.86
CA ALA A 87 -10.12 -2.81 -14.77
C ALA A 87 -10.28 -3.49 -16.13
N ASN A 88 -10.57 -2.71 -17.19
CA ASN A 88 -10.71 -3.23 -18.56
C ASN A 88 -9.40 -3.83 -19.07
N VAL A 89 -8.29 -3.13 -18.91
CA VAL A 89 -6.95 -3.61 -19.31
C VAL A 89 -6.58 -4.88 -18.55
N ALA A 90 -6.82 -4.93 -17.25
CA ALA A 90 -6.53 -6.10 -16.43
C ALA A 90 -7.40 -7.31 -16.82
N SER A 91 -8.66 -7.09 -17.20
CA SER A 91 -9.57 -8.15 -17.63
C SER A 91 -9.23 -8.68 -19.02
N SER A 92 -8.83 -7.82 -19.95
CA SER A 92 -8.49 -8.18 -21.34
C SER A 92 -7.07 -8.74 -21.50
N ALA A 93 -6.21 -8.61 -20.50
CA ALA A 93 -4.87 -9.19 -20.58
C ALA A 93 -4.93 -10.72 -20.58
N ASP A 94 -4.25 -11.38 -21.52
CA ASP A 94 -4.23 -12.85 -21.65
C ASP A 94 -3.62 -13.56 -20.44
N SER A 95 -2.73 -12.87 -19.74
CA SER A 95 -2.01 -13.42 -18.59
C SER A 95 -1.61 -12.34 -17.58
N LEU A 96 -1.18 -12.76 -16.39
CA LEU A 96 -0.59 -11.88 -15.39
C LEU A 96 0.61 -11.07 -15.95
N ARG A 97 1.37 -11.66 -16.86
CA ARG A 97 2.52 -11.01 -17.52
C ARG A 97 2.11 -9.81 -18.36
N GLY A 98 0.90 -9.81 -18.93
CA GLY A 98 0.35 -8.68 -19.68
C GLY A 98 0.25 -7.41 -18.82
N VAL A 99 0.01 -7.55 -17.53
CA VAL A 99 -0.03 -6.43 -16.57
C VAL A 99 1.35 -6.12 -15.97
N THR A 100 2.09 -7.18 -15.56
CA THR A 100 3.32 -6.99 -14.79
C THR A 100 4.51 -6.55 -15.64
N THR A 101 4.62 -7.04 -16.88
CA THR A 101 5.81 -6.76 -17.73
C THR A 101 5.92 -5.28 -18.10
N PRO A 102 4.85 -4.60 -18.56
CA PRO A 102 4.93 -3.16 -18.84
C PRO A 102 5.31 -2.33 -17.61
N LEU A 103 4.70 -2.63 -16.46
CA LEU A 103 4.99 -1.92 -15.22
C LEU A 103 6.43 -2.19 -14.74
N ARG A 104 6.90 -3.42 -14.83
CA ARG A 104 8.29 -3.77 -14.50
C ARG A 104 9.30 -3.01 -15.38
N ARG A 105 9.03 -2.92 -16.70
CA ARG A 105 9.87 -2.16 -17.62
C ARG A 105 9.86 -0.67 -17.31
N ALA A 106 8.69 -0.11 -17.05
CA ALA A 106 8.53 1.29 -16.66
C ALA A 106 9.33 1.62 -15.39
N LEU A 107 9.22 0.78 -14.37
CA LEU A 107 9.97 0.93 -13.12
C LEU A 107 11.47 0.72 -13.31
N ALA A 108 11.92 -0.13 -14.25
CA ALA A 108 13.33 -0.36 -14.53
C ALA A 108 13.98 0.79 -15.30
N SER A 109 13.22 1.52 -16.13
CA SER A 109 13.73 2.68 -16.87
C SER A 109 14.04 3.89 -15.99
N GLU A 110 13.48 3.92 -14.77
CA GLU A 110 13.67 4.96 -13.77
C GLU A 110 14.81 4.60 -12.78
N GLU A 111 15.99 4.29 -13.29
CA GLU A 111 17.13 3.81 -12.47
C GLU A 111 17.58 4.77 -11.35
N ASN A 112 17.20 6.05 -11.44
CA ASN A 112 17.70 7.09 -10.53
C ASN A 112 16.63 7.77 -9.68
N GLY A 113 15.42 7.27 -9.64
CA GLY A 113 14.32 8.07 -9.10
C GLY A 113 13.90 7.70 -7.69
N PHE A 114 13.51 6.47 -7.45
CA PHE A 114 12.77 6.15 -6.24
C PHE A 114 13.50 5.16 -5.33
N ASP A 115 13.48 5.47 -4.03
CA ASP A 115 13.97 4.57 -2.98
C ASP A 115 12.90 3.55 -2.60
N PHE A 116 11.62 3.98 -2.60
CA PHE A 116 10.47 3.13 -2.36
C PHE A 116 9.41 3.29 -3.43
N VAL A 117 8.81 2.17 -3.82
CA VAL A 117 7.57 2.11 -4.62
C VAL A 117 6.51 1.43 -3.79
N LEU A 118 5.40 2.13 -3.53
CA LEU A 118 4.26 1.62 -2.77
C LEU A 118 3.10 1.33 -3.71
N PHE A 119 2.66 0.07 -3.78
CA PHE A 119 1.50 -0.34 -4.55
C PHE A 119 0.27 -0.37 -3.65
N ASP A 120 -0.72 0.48 -3.91
CA ASP A 120 -2.04 0.42 -3.26
C ASP A 120 -2.89 -0.64 -3.96
N CYS A 121 -3.07 -1.79 -3.32
CA CYS A 121 -3.78 -2.91 -3.91
C CYS A 121 -5.30 -2.77 -3.75
N PRO A 122 -6.09 -3.21 -4.76
CA PRO A 122 -7.54 -3.32 -4.60
C PRO A 122 -7.92 -4.33 -3.51
N PRO A 123 -9.18 -4.29 -3.00
CA PRO A 123 -9.65 -5.26 -2.02
C PRO A 123 -9.83 -6.67 -2.60
N GLU A 124 -9.93 -6.78 -3.91
CA GLU A 124 -10.07 -8.06 -4.59
C GLU A 124 -8.72 -8.79 -4.68
N LEU A 125 -8.74 -10.06 -4.29
CA LEU A 125 -7.61 -10.97 -4.49
C LEU A 125 -7.62 -11.50 -5.93
N GLY A 126 -7.29 -10.62 -6.86
CA GLY A 126 -7.36 -10.86 -8.29
C GLY A 126 -6.03 -10.54 -9.00
N ARG A 127 -6.14 -10.33 -10.32
CA ARG A 127 -5.00 -10.13 -11.21
C ARG A 127 -4.16 -8.89 -10.87
N LEU A 128 -4.81 -7.78 -10.49
CA LEU A 128 -4.10 -6.56 -10.12
C LEU A 128 -3.32 -6.73 -8.81
N THR A 129 -3.92 -7.37 -7.81
CA THR A 129 -3.23 -7.73 -6.56
C THR A 129 -2.06 -8.67 -6.83
N SER A 130 -2.25 -9.73 -7.65
CA SER A 130 -1.16 -10.64 -8.04
C SER A 130 -0.04 -9.91 -8.78
N ALA A 131 -0.38 -8.92 -9.63
CA ALA A 131 0.61 -8.10 -10.34
C ALA A 131 1.46 -7.28 -9.36
N ALA A 132 0.84 -6.58 -8.43
CA ALA A 132 1.53 -5.81 -7.40
C ALA A 132 2.44 -6.71 -6.53
N LEU A 133 1.91 -7.85 -6.05
CA LEU A 133 2.66 -8.82 -5.25
C LEU A 133 3.88 -9.40 -5.99
N SER A 134 3.76 -9.66 -7.30
CA SER A 134 4.87 -10.18 -8.12
C SER A 134 6.02 -9.20 -8.32
N LEU A 135 5.78 -7.92 -8.07
CA LEU A 135 6.76 -6.83 -8.16
C LEU A 135 7.29 -6.39 -6.79
N ALA A 136 6.59 -6.77 -5.72
CA ALA A 136 6.92 -6.35 -4.37
C ALA A 136 8.04 -7.18 -3.74
N ASP A 137 8.83 -6.51 -2.91
CA ASP A 137 9.84 -7.12 -2.03
C ASP A 137 9.29 -7.31 -0.61
N PHE A 138 8.24 -6.55 -0.25
CA PHE A 138 7.59 -6.60 1.05
C PHE A 138 6.07 -6.41 0.90
N LEU A 139 5.29 -7.15 1.68
CA LEU A 139 3.84 -6.96 1.78
C LEU A 139 3.49 -6.36 3.14
N LEU A 140 2.82 -5.22 3.14
CA LEU A 140 2.19 -4.63 4.32
C LEU A 140 0.69 -4.93 4.30
N ILE A 141 0.19 -5.57 5.36
CA ILE A 141 -1.22 -5.95 5.50
C ILE A 141 -1.87 -5.09 6.58
N PRO A 142 -2.62 -4.04 6.20
CA PRO A 142 -3.48 -3.33 7.14
C PRO A 142 -4.63 -4.23 7.62
N CYS A 143 -4.73 -4.43 8.92
CA CYS A 143 -5.73 -5.30 9.53
C CYS A 143 -6.53 -4.53 10.59
N ILE A 144 -7.85 -4.43 10.38
CA ILE A 144 -8.75 -3.90 11.41
C ILE A 144 -8.63 -4.79 12.65
N SER A 145 -8.54 -4.16 13.82
CA SER A 145 -8.38 -4.83 15.11
C SER A 145 -9.65 -5.58 15.57
N THR A 146 -10.16 -6.46 14.71
CA THR A 146 -11.35 -7.30 14.93
C THR A 146 -11.06 -8.76 14.56
N TRP A 147 -11.86 -9.71 15.07
CA TRP A 147 -11.77 -11.13 14.71
C TRP A 147 -11.92 -11.38 13.20
N LEU A 148 -12.81 -10.64 12.54
CA LEU A 148 -12.93 -10.69 11.08
C LEU A 148 -11.70 -10.17 10.35
N GLY A 149 -10.95 -9.25 10.98
CA GLY A 149 -9.67 -8.78 10.46
C GLY A 149 -8.62 -9.88 10.45
N LEU A 150 -8.56 -10.75 11.46
CA LEU A 150 -7.64 -11.91 11.46
C LEU A 150 -7.88 -12.82 10.26
N ARG A 151 -9.14 -13.09 9.95
CA ARG A 151 -9.51 -13.92 8.81
C ARG A 151 -9.07 -13.31 7.47
N SER A 152 -9.04 -11.98 7.37
CA SER A 152 -8.52 -11.32 6.15
C SER A 152 -7.02 -11.48 5.97
N ILE A 153 -6.26 -11.63 7.06
CA ILE A 153 -4.83 -11.95 6.99
C ILE A 153 -4.64 -13.37 6.46
N GLU A 154 -5.38 -14.35 7.03
CA GLU A 154 -5.33 -15.76 6.58
C GLU A 154 -5.60 -15.87 5.09
N GLN A 155 -6.70 -15.27 4.61
CA GLN A 155 -7.05 -15.25 3.19
C GLN A 155 -5.96 -14.63 2.31
N MET A 156 -5.32 -13.56 2.78
CA MET A 156 -4.22 -12.94 2.03
C MET A 156 -3.00 -13.85 1.95
N MET A 157 -2.67 -14.56 3.03
CA MET A 157 -1.57 -15.51 3.06
C MET A 157 -1.84 -16.72 2.17
N GLU A 158 -3.04 -17.31 2.24
CA GLU A 158 -3.49 -18.39 1.35
C GLU A 158 -3.42 -17.96 -0.13
N PHE A 159 -3.83 -16.72 -0.42
CA PHE A 159 -3.76 -16.18 -1.78
C PHE A 159 -2.31 -16.08 -2.29
N ILE A 160 -1.38 -15.64 -1.47
CA ILE A 160 0.04 -15.56 -1.82
C ILE A 160 0.59 -16.95 -2.11
N ASP A 161 0.32 -17.90 -1.24
CA ASP A 161 0.80 -19.27 -1.37
C ASP A 161 0.25 -19.95 -2.65
N ALA A 162 -1.02 -19.67 -2.99
CA ALA A 162 -1.68 -20.28 -4.15
C ALA A 162 -1.36 -19.61 -5.51
N HIS A 163 -1.18 -18.28 -5.54
CA HIS A 163 -1.19 -17.51 -6.79
C HIS A 163 0.12 -16.80 -7.10
N SER A 164 1.10 -16.93 -6.23
CA SER A 164 2.36 -16.18 -6.34
C SER A 164 3.61 -17.08 -6.23
N PRO A 165 3.66 -18.22 -6.94
CA PRO A 165 4.87 -19.03 -6.97
C PRO A 165 6.02 -18.20 -7.53
N GLY A 166 7.10 -18.03 -6.75
CA GLY A 166 8.27 -17.23 -7.13
C GLY A 166 8.19 -15.75 -6.77
N THR A 167 7.22 -15.31 -5.96
CA THR A 167 7.29 -13.98 -5.34
C THR A 167 8.42 -13.94 -4.31
N ARG A 168 9.00 -12.74 -4.15
CA ARG A 168 9.98 -12.48 -3.08
C ARG A 168 9.34 -12.38 -1.69
N ILE A 169 7.99 -12.40 -1.63
CA ILE A 169 7.22 -12.31 -0.39
C ILE A 169 7.16 -13.71 0.24
N ALA A 170 8.21 -14.08 0.95
CA ALA A 170 8.29 -15.32 1.72
C ALA A 170 8.82 -15.00 3.14
N GLY A 171 8.39 -15.77 4.13
CA GLY A 171 8.88 -15.63 5.49
C GLY A 171 8.62 -14.24 6.09
N ASP A 172 9.69 -13.53 6.44
CA ASP A 172 9.61 -12.21 7.11
C ASP A 172 9.32 -11.03 6.15
N SER A 173 9.15 -11.29 4.85
CA SER A 173 8.83 -10.26 3.85
C SER A 173 7.34 -9.83 3.86
N ALA A 174 6.58 -10.20 4.90
CA ALA A 174 5.22 -9.74 5.13
C ALA A 174 5.07 -9.17 6.54
N GLY A 175 4.40 -8.03 6.64
CA GLY A 175 4.12 -7.37 7.91
C GLY A 175 2.64 -7.03 8.07
N VAL A 176 2.08 -7.29 9.25
CA VAL A 176 0.70 -6.94 9.60
C VAL A 176 0.71 -5.72 10.50
N VAL A 177 0.06 -4.64 10.07
CA VAL A 177 -0.17 -3.46 10.91
C VAL A 177 -1.64 -3.43 11.36
N MET A 178 -1.83 -3.36 12.68
CA MET A 178 -3.18 -3.23 13.25
C MET A 178 -3.68 -1.80 13.02
N THR A 179 -4.84 -1.67 12.34
CA THR A 179 -5.50 -0.40 12.05
C THR A 179 -6.79 -0.25 12.87
N PHE A 180 -7.35 0.96 12.90
CA PHE A 180 -8.53 1.30 13.71
C PHE A 180 -8.38 0.83 15.16
N TYR A 181 -7.15 0.99 15.66
CA TYR A 181 -6.81 0.48 16.98
C TYR A 181 -7.33 1.42 18.07
N THR A 182 -8.07 0.88 19.02
CA THR A 182 -8.52 1.62 20.20
C THR A 182 -8.09 0.91 21.47
N THR A 183 -7.67 1.68 22.47
CA THR A 183 -7.34 1.18 23.83
C THR A 183 -8.53 1.21 24.78
N ARG A 184 -9.65 1.83 24.34
CA ARG A 184 -10.85 1.96 25.18
C ARG A 184 -11.58 0.63 25.42
N ARG A 185 -11.22 -0.42 24.68
CA ARG A 185 -11.80 -1.77 24.75
C ARG A 185 -10.67 -2.80 24.79
N SER A 186 -10.85 -3.91 25.49
CA SER A 186 -9.87 -5.01 25.55
C SER A 186 -9.81 -5.84 24.24
N GLY A 187 -10.86 -5.80 23.43
CA GLY A 187 -10.95 -6.60 22.21
C GLY A 187 -9.79 -6.41 21.22
N PRO A 188 -9.41 -5.17 20.86
CA PRO A 188 -8.29 -4.95 19.93
C PRO A 188 -6.96 -5.55 20.36
N GLU A 189 -6.61 -5.48 21.64
CA GLU A 189 -5.36 -6.10 22.13
C GLU A 189 -5.46 -7.63 22.12
N SER A 190 -6.61 -8.21 22.46
CA SER A 190 -6.83 -9.67 22.38
C SER A 190 -6.67 -10.17 20.94
N VAL A 191 -7.25 -9.43 19.96
CA VAL A 191 -7.09 -9.71 18.51
C VAL A 191 -5.61 -9.63 18.11
N ARG A 192 -4.90 -8.60 18.56
CA ARG A 192 -3.47 -8.44 18.27
C ARG A 192 -2.63 -9.57 18.86
N GLN A 193 -2.91 -10.02 20.09
CA GLN A 193 -2.20 -11.16 20.68
C GLN A 193 -2.47 -12.45 19.91
N GLN A 194 -3.71 -12.65 19.45
CA GLN A 194 -4.04 -13.79 18.60
C GLN A 194 -3.33 -13.71 17.24
N ALA A 195 -3.28 -12.52 16.61
CA ALA A 195 -2.51 -12.32 15.38
C ALA A 195 -1.04 -12.69 15.56
N LYS A 196 -0.41 -12.31 16.68
CA LYS A 196 0.98 -12.68 16.98
C LYS A 196 1.20 -14.18 17.12
N LYS A 197 0.19 -14.90 17.64
CA LYS A 197 0.27 -16.37 17.76
C LYS A 197 0.12 -17.05 16.40
N LEU A 198 -0.81 -16.57 15.56
CA LEU A 198 -1.08 -17.12 14.24
C LEU A 198 0.01 -16.77 13.21
N PHE A 199 0.58 -15.57 13.33
CA PHE A 199 1.56 -15.01 12.38
C PHE A 199 2.83 -14.54 13.13
N PRO A 200 3.61 -15.48 13.72
CA PRO A 200 4.78 -15.13 14.52
C PRO A 200 5.78 -14.33 13.69
N GLY A 201 6.34 -13.29 14.29
CA GLY A 201 7.29 -12.38 13.63
C GLY A 201 6.69 -11.37 12.65
N ARG A 202 5.46 -11.58 12.17
CA ARG A 202 4.84 -10.74 11.12
C ARG A 202 4.06 -9.54 11.66
N VAL A 203 3.50 -9.62 12.87
CA VAL A 203 2.73 -8.50 13.43
C VAL A 203 3.67 -7.38 13.86
N LEU A 204 3.50 -6.20 13.28
CA LEU A 204 4.29 -5.02 13.57
C LEU A 204 4.10 -4.56 15.02
N ARG A 205 5.10 -3.88 15.57
CA ARG A 205 4.98 -3.23 16.89
C ARG A 205 4.05 -2.04 16.80
N THR A 206 4.16 -1.29 15.71
CA THR A 206 3.34 -0.12 15.40
C THR A 206 1.87 -0.50 15.19
N LYS A 207 0.99 0.35 15.66
CA LYS A 207 -0.47 0.27 15.51
C LYS A 207 -0.95 1.62 15.03
N ILE A 208 -1.94 1.65 14.14
CA ILE A 208 -2.56 2.89 13.68
C ILE A 208 -3.84 3.07 14.49
N ARG A 209 -3.86 4.06 15.34
CA ARG A 209 -5.02 4.41 16.17
C ARG A 209 -6.16 4.94 15.31
N GLU A 210 -7.37 4.65 15.73
CA GLU A 210 -8.57 5.27 15.15
C GLU A 210 -8.60 6.75 15.55
N ARG A 211 -8.52 7.64 14.56
CA ARG A 211 -8.45 9.11 14.76
C ARG A 211 -9.17 9.84 13.63
N THR A 212 -9.98 10.81 14.00
CA THR A 212 -10.75 11.64 13.06
C THR A 212 -9.87 12.51 12.18
N GLU A 213 -8.66 12.83 12.62
CA GLU A 213 -7.68 13.59 11.84
C GLU A 213 -7.30 12.88 10.54
N LEU A 214 -7.38 11.55 10.49
CA LEU A 214 -7.16 10.78 9.27
C LEU A 214 -8.26 11.03 8.24
N ASP A 215 -9.52 11.11 8.65
CA ASP A 215 -10.65 11.36 7.76
C ASP A 215 -10.63 12.82 7.27
N TYR A 216 -10.44 13.78 8.18
CA TYR A 216 -10.34 15.19 7.82
C TYR A 216 -9.13 15.51 6.93
N SER A 217 -8.01 14.82 7.13
CA SER A 217 -6.84 14.98 6.26
C SER A 217 -7.12 14.55 4.83
N GLN A 218 -7.89 13.46 4.65
CA GLN A 218 -8.31 12.96 3.34
C GLN A 218 -9.26 13.94 2.64
N GLU A 219 -10.23 14.48 3.37
CA GLU A 219 -11.15 15.51 2.87
C GLU A 219 -10.40 16.79 2.44
N ALA A 220 -9.35 17.14 3.17
CA ALA A 220 -8.48 18.28 2.86
C ALA A 220 -7.44 18.00 1.76
N HIS A 221 -7.42 16.82 1.15
CA HIS A 221 -6.41 16.38 0.18
C HIS A 221 -4.96 16.49 0.69
N LYS A 222 -4.74 16.16 1.96
CA LYS A 222 -3.46 16.25 2.65
C LYS A 222 -3.11 14.94 3.32
N SER A 223 -1.81 14.71 3.52
CA SER A 223 -1.38 13.70 4.47
C SER A 223 -1.69 14.15 5.90
N VAL A 224 -1.71 13.20 6.83
CA VAL A 224 -1.86 13.55 8.25
C VAL A 224 -0.70 14.42 8.76
N PHE A 225 0.48 14.30 8.16
CA PHE A 225 1.65 15.12 8.49
C PHE A 225 1.49 16.58 8.07
N GLU A 226 0.78 16.83 6.96
CA GLU A 226 0.48 18.20 6.48
C GLU A 226 -0.74 18.80 7.20
N PHE A 227 -1.72 17.96 7.56
CA PHE A 227 -2.98 18.40 8.16
C PHE A 227 -2.88 18.58 9.67
N ALA A 228 -2.32 17.60 10.37
CA ALA A 228 -2.23 17.57 11.82
C ALA A 228 -0.87 16.98 12.28
N PRO A 229 0.25 17.70 12.06
CA PRO A 229 1.60 17.17 12.25
C PRO A 229 1.91 16.73 13.69
N SER A 230 1.23 17.30 14.68
CA SER A 230 1.42 16.96 16.10
C SER A 230 0.39 15.96 16.64
N SER A 231 -0.40 15.34 15.75
CA SER A 231 -1.42 14.38 16.16
C SER A 231 -0.85 12.99 16.44
N ASP A 232 -1.59 12.22 17.24
CA ASP A 232 -1.30 10.81 17.45
C ASP A 232 -1.26 10.01 16.12
N ALA A 233 -2.06 10.40 15.13
CA ALA A 233 -2.08 9.75 13.83
C ALA A 233 -0.77 9.99 13.06
N ALA A 234 -0.23 11.21 13.09
CA ALA A 234 1.07 11.53 12.51
C ALA A 234 2.20 10.75 13.20
N GLU A 235 2.15 10.66 14.54
CA GLU A 235 3.11 9.86 15.30
C GLU A 235 3.07 8.37 14.91
N ASP A 236 1.87 7.79 14.79
CA ASP A 236 1.68 6.39 14.41
C ASP A 236 2.25 6.09 13.02
N TYR A 237 1.98 6.95 12.01
CA TYR A 237 2.51 6.77 10.67
C TYR A 237 4.02 7.04 10.58
N ALA A 238 4.57 7.96 11.37
CA ALA A 238 6.01 8.14 11.51
C ALA A 238 6.68 6.89 12.13
N ALA A 239 6.04 6.29 13.12
CA ALA A 239 6.52 5.04 13.72
C ALA A 239 6.45 3.87 12.72
N LEU A 240 5.36 3.79 11.92
CA LEU A 240 5.21 2.81 10.86
C LEU A 240 6.32 2.94 9.80
N ALA A 241 6.59 4.15 9.34
CA ALA A 241 7.66 4.41 8.37
C ALA A 241 9.03 3.92 8.88
N ARG A 242 9.37 4.27 10.13
CA ARG A 242 10.60 3.78 10.77
C ARG A 242 10.65 2.25 10.89
N GLU A 243 9.52 1.60 11.21
CA GLU A 243 9.47 0.15 11.32
C GLU A 243 9.60 -0.53 9.95
N VAL A 244 8.98 0.01 8.91
CA VAL A 244 9.08 -0.48 7.53
C VAL A 244 10.52 -0.35 7.01
N ILE A 245 11.19 0.79 7.22
CA ILE A 245 12.60 0.97 6.85
C ILE A 245 13.45 -0.14 7.46
N ARG A 246 13.33 -0.39 8.78
CA ARG A 246 14.09 -1.46 9.45
C ARG A 246 13.79 -2.85 8.88
N ARG A 247 12.53 -3.14 8.54
CA ARG A 247 12.13 -4.46 8.04
C ARG A 247 12.55 -4.71 6.60
N THR A 248 12.66 -3.66 5.81
CA THR A 248 13.08 -3.77 4.41
C THR A 248 14.60 -3.66 4.24
N GLY A 249 15.34 -3.35 5.28
CA GLY A 249 16.80 -3.28 5.27
C GLY A 249 17.33 -2.09 4.47
N ASN A 250 16.63 -0.96 4.54
CA ASN A 250 17.07 0.31 3.96
C ASN A 250 17.59 1.25 5.03
#